data_62046c00683ae99aace2aed16f7cdcf1
#
_entry.id   62046c00683ae99aace2aed16f7cdcf1
#
_cell.length_a   1.000
_cell.length_b   1.000
_cell.length_c   1.000
_cell.angle_alpha   90.00
_cell.angle_beta   90.00
_cell.angle_gamma   90.00
#
_symmetry.space_group_name_H-M   'P 1'
#
loop_
_entity.id
_entity.type
_entity.pdbx_description
1 polymer ?
#
loop_
_entity_poly.entity_id
_entity_poly.type
_entity_poly.pdbx_seq_one_letter_code
_entity_poly.pdbx_strand_id
1 'polypeptide(L)'
;MDRYIEFILNHYILSLALAIVTYLLIQEFFDTAFKKFGAVSPLLAVAKMNDSNTIVIDVREPLEFVPSHIESAVNIPLGKLPEELVKLEPHKKTPILIACQSGTRSASAGKILTKAGFEQVFVITGGMQAWENDYKLPIKKSTKNKTKPN
;
A
#
# COMPACT_ATOMS: atom_id res chain seq x y z
N MET A 1 14.74 -30.59 -34.15
CA MET A 1 15.18 -29.50 -33.24
C MET A 1 15.82 -28.35 -33.99
N ASP A 2 16.46 -28.62 -35.09
CA ASP A 2 17.24 -27.64 -35.90
C ASP A 2 16.40 -26.48 -36.46
N ARG A 3 15.14 -26.75 -36.88
CA ARG A 3 14.23 -25.72 -37.41
C ARG A 3 13.86 -24.60 -36.38
N TYR A 4 13.76 -24.94 -35.10
CA TYR A 4 13.47 -23.95 -34.05
C TYR A 4 14.69 -23.09 -33.73
N ILE A 5 15.88 -23.71 -33.76
CA ILE A 5 17.15 -23.01 -33.54
C ILE A 5 17.40 -22.04 -34.70
N GLU A 6 17.21 -22.50 -35.93
CA GLU A 6 17.34 -21.68 -37.12
C GLU A 6 16.37 -20.49 -37.13
N PHE A 7 15.12 -20.69 -36.72
CA PHE A 7 14.13 -19.63 -36.57
C PHE A 7 14.55 -18.58 -35.53
N ILE A 8 15.03 -19.03 -34.35
CA ILE A 8 15.50 -18.14 -33.28
C ILE A 8 16.70 -17.31 -33.74
N LEU A 9 17.65 -17.92 -34.47
CA LEU A 9 18.84 -17.24 -34.95
C LEU A 9 18.52 -16.24 -36.07
N ASN A 10 17.57 -16.57 -36.96
CA ASN A 10 17.16 -15.68 -38.05
C ASN A 10 16.29 -14.52 -37.59
N HIS A 11 15.59 -14.67 -36.42
CA HIS A 11 14.71 -13.66 -35.85
C HIS A 11 15.09 -13.32 -34.40
N TYR A 12 16.39 -13.20 -34.13
CA TYR A 12 16.89 -13.03 -32.74
C TYR A 12 16.31 -11.81 -32.02
N ILE A 13 16.02 -10.71 -32.75
CA ILE A 13 15.40 -9.51 -32.16
C ILE A 13 13.97 -9.82 -31.65
N LEU A 14 13.17 -10.54 -32.47
CA LEU A 14 11.82 -10.94 -32.09
C LEU A 14 11.81 -11.97 -30.93
N SER A 15 12.75 -12.91 -30.99
CA SER A 15 12.91 -13.93 -29.96
C SER A 15 13.34 -13.30 -28.62
N LEU A 16 14.24 -12.33 -28.66
CA LEU A 16 14.67 -11.57 -27.48
C LEU A 16 13.51 -10.73 -26.91
N ALA A 17 12.77 -10.03 -27.77
CA ALA A 17 11.60 -9.25 -27.36
C ALA A 17 10.55 -10.14 -26.70
N LEU A 18 10.26 -11.31 -27.27
CA LEU A 18 9.33 -12.28 -26.69
C LEU A 18 9.82 -12.78 -25.32
N ALA A 19 11.11 -13.09 -25.19
CA ALA A 19 11.69 -13.52 -23.92
C ALA A 19 11.56 -12.44 -22.83
N ILE A 20 11.82 -11.17 -23.17
CA ILE A 20 11.67 -10.04 -22.23
C ILE A 20 10.21 -9.89 -21.82
N VAL A 21 9.27 -9.88 -22.77
CA VAL A 21 7.83 -9.76 -22.46
C VAL A 21 7.37 -10.92 -21.59
N THR A 22 7.76 -12.15 -21.91
CA THR A 22 7.41 -13.33 -21.11
C THR A 22 7.98 -13.22 -19.70
N TYR A 23 9.23 -12.77 -19.54
CA TYR A 23 9.84 -12.55 -18.25
C TYR A 23 9.09 -11.50 -17.42
N LEU A 24 8.71 -10.37 -18.04
CA LEU A 24 7.93 -9.33 -17.36
C LEU A 24 6.54 -9.82 -16.94
N LEU A 25 5.85 -10.60 -17.78
CA LEU A 25 4.57 -11.20 -17.46
C LEU A 25 4.68 -12.20 -16.31
N ILE A 26 5.72 -13.00 -16.29
CA ILE A 26 5.99 -13.93 -15.19
C ILE A 26 6.25 -13.17 -13.89
N GLN A 27 7.06 -12.11 -13.92
CA GLN A 27 7.28 -11.27 -12.74
C GLN A 27 5.96 -10.67 -12.21
N GLU A 28 5.14 -10.10 -13.09
CA GLU A 28 3.83 -9.53 -12.72
C GLU A 28 2.90 -10.60 -12.12
N PHE A 29 2.89 -11.79 -12.70
CA PHE A 29 2.12 -12.93 -12.19
C PHE A 29 2.57 -13.34 -10.79
N PHE A 30 3.88 -13.47 -10.55
CA PHE A 30 4.42 -13.80 -9.23
C PHE A 30 4.13 -12.68 -8.22
N ASP A 31 4.31 -11.42 -8.59
CA ASP A 31 4.02 -10.27 -7.72
C ASP A 31 2.53 -10.22 -7.31
N THR A 32 1.63 -10.64 -8.20
CA THR A 32 0.19 -10.68 -7.95
C THR A 32 -0.23 -11.91 -7.14
N ALA A 33 0.33 -13.09 -7.46
CA ALA A 33 0.03 -14.33 -6.76
C ALA A 33 0.52 -14.33 -5.30
N PHE A 34 1.61 -13.61 -5.02
CA PHE A 34 2.19 -13.49 -3.67
C PHE A 34 1.80 -12.22 -2.92
N LYS A 35 0.74 -11.51 -3.34
CA LYS A 35 0.15 -10.43 -2.54
C LYS A 35 -0.39 -11.00 -1.22
N LYS A 36 0.37 -10.86 -0.16
CA LYS A 36 0.00 -11.29 1.20
C LYS A 36 -0.79 -10.24 1.98
N PHE A 37 -1.33 -9.22 1.33
CA PHE A 37 -2.18 -8.22 1.97
C PHE A 37 -3.56 -8.15 1.31
N GLY A 38 -4.59 -7.90 2.13
CA GLY A 38 -5.96 -7.75 1.65
C GLY A 38 -6.27 -6.35 1.16
N ALA A 39 -7.26 -6.22 0.27
CA ALA A 39 -7.88 -4.95 -0.07
C ALA A 39 -9.26 -4.88 0.58
N VAL A 40 -9.58 -3.74 1.21
CA VAL A 40 -10.85 -3.53 1.89
C VAL A 40 -11.49 -2.24 1.42
N SER A 41 -12.82 -2.23 1.30
CA SER A 41 -13.56 -0.98 1.04
C SER A 41 -13.50 -0.06 2.25
N PRO A 42 -13.72 1.27 2.08
CA PRO A 42 -13.79 2.19 3.21
C PRO A 42 -14.79 1.78 4.29
N LEU A 43 -15.96 1.25 3.93
CA LEU A 43 -16.95 0.76 4.90
C LEU A 43 -16.46 -0.45 5.69
N LEU A 44 -15.79 -1.39 5.04
CA LEU A 44 -15.20 -2.54 5.72
C LEU A 44 -14.01 -2.13 6.60
N ALA A 45 -13.28 -1.10 6.21
CA ALA A 45 -12.23 -0.51 7.03
C ALA A 45 -12.81 0.09 8.33
N VAL A 46 -13.93 0.83 8.26
CA VAL A 46 -14.64 1.33 9.45
C VAL A 46 -15.07 0.17 10.34
N ALA A 47 -15.64 -0.91 9.77
CA ALA A 47 -16.03 -2.07 10.56
C ALA A 47 -14.83 -2.69 11.29
N LYS A 48 -13.67 -2.83 10.62
CA LYS A 48 -12.44 -3.33 11.23
C LYS A 48 -11.89 -2.39 12.31
N MET A 49 -12.02 -1.08 12.15
CA MET A 49 -11.59 -0.09 13.17
C MET A 49 -12.45 -0.19 14.45
N ASN A 50 -13.72 -0.54 14.32
CA ASN A 50 -14.62 -0.73 15.45
C ASN A 50 -14.37 -2.04 16.21
N ASP A 51 -13.75 -3.01 15.57
CA ASP A 51 -13.48 -4.36 16.10
C ASP A 51 -12.10 -4.44 16.77
N SER A 52 -11.82 -3.56 17.69
CA SER A 52 -10.68 -3.45 18.63
C SER A 52 -9.25 -3.72 18.07
N ASN A 53 -8.29 -2.95 18.52
CA ASN A 53 -6.84 -3.03 18.26
C ASN A 53 -6.38 -2.80 16.81
N THR A 54 -7.26 -2.47 15.87
CA THR A 54 -6.83 -2.15 14.49
C THR A 54 -6.03 -0.85 14.46
N ILE A 55 -4.86 -0.88 13.84
CA ILE A 55 -4.01 0.29 13.65
C ILE A 55 -4.25 0.83 12.24
N VAL A 56 -4.44 2.14 12.15
CA VAL A 56 -4.55 2.84 10.85
C VAL A 56 -3.25 3.59 10.60
N ILE A 57 -2.62 3.30 9.47
CA ILE A 57 -1.40 3.99 9.02
C ILE A 57 -1.71 4.77 7.74
N ASP A 58 -1.48 6.07 7.77
CA ASP A 58 -1.57 6.91 6.58
C ASP A 58 -0.16 7.16 6.04
N VAL A 59 0.10 6.65 4.82
CA VAL A 59 1.43 6.71 4.18
C VAL A 59 1.61 7.91 3.26
N ARG A 60 0.72 8.91 3.36
CA ARG A 60 0.85 10.18 2.66
C ARG A 60 1.89 11.08 3.31
N GLU A 61 2.31 12.10 2.57
CA GLU A 61 3.18 13.13 3.13
C GLU A 61 2.44 13.96 4.22
N PRO A 62 3.17 14.52 5.21
CA PRO A 62 2.55 15.27 6.30
C PRO A 62 1.66 16.45 5.83
N LEU A 63 2.01 17.07 4.70
CA LEU A 63 1.22 18.16 4.12
C LEU A 63 -0.14 17.69 3.57
N GLU A 64 -0.25 16.42 3.18
CA GLU A 64 -1.52 15.82 2.77
C GLU A 64 -2.33 15.32 3.97
N PHE A 65 -1.64 14.85 5.02
CA PHE A 65 -2.26 14.30 6.24
C PHE A 65 -2.89 15.37 7.11
N VAL A 66 -2.19 16.48 7.35
CA VAL A 66 -2.62 17.53 8.29
C VAL A 66 -4.01 18.09 7.98
N PRO A 67 -4.37 18.43 6.73
CA PRO A 67 -5.68 19.00 6.41
C PRO A 67 -6.83 17.99 6.50
N SER A 68 -6.59 16.72 6.25
CA SER A 68 -7.61 15.69 6.35
C SER A 68 -6.99 14.29 6.51
N HIS A 69 -7.46 13.53 7.48
CA HIS A 69 -7.03 12.15 7.71
C HIS A 69 -8.12 11.36 8.46
N ILE A 70 -8.00 10.05 8.45
CA ILE A 70 -8.86 9.15 9.22
C ILE A 70 -8.56 9.35 10.70
N GLU A 71 -9.60 9.46 11.53
CA GLU A 71 -9.42 9.56 12.98
C GLU A 71 -8.62 8.37 13.52
N SER A 72 -7.73 8.61 14.46
CA SER A 72 -6.76 7.64 15.00
C SER A 72 -5.66 7.17 14.02
N ALA A 73 -5.61 7.66 12.79
CA ALA A 73 -4.52 7.31 11.87
C ALA A 73 -3.19 7.89 12.32
N VAL A 74 -2.15 7.07 12.24
CA VAL A 74 -0.76 7.47 12.45
C VAL A 74 -0.14 7.79 11.10
N ASN A 75 0.44 8.98 10.95
CA ASN A 75 1.11 9.35 9.72
C ASN A 75 2.54 8.81 9.69
N ILE A 76 2.79 7.90 8.78
CA ILE A 76 4.12 7.36 8.49
C ILE A 76 4.32 7.41 6.97
N PRO A 77 4.94 8.47 6.44
CA PRO A 77 5.18 8.60 4.99
C PRO A 77 5.85 7.36 4.41
N LEU A 78 5.46 6.97 3.20
CA LEU A 78 5.94 5.76 2.56
C LEU A 78 7.48 5.67 2.55
N GLY A 79 8.15 6.79 2.31
CA GLY A 79 9.61 6.87 2.29
C GLY A 79 10.28 6.61 3.65
N LYS A 80 9.55 6.84 4.75
CA LYS A 80 10.04 6.60 6.12
C LYS A 80 9.61 5.26 6.69
N LEU A 81 8.66 4.58 6.05
CA LEU A 81 8.09 3.34 6.55
C LEU A 81 9.15 2.26 6.86
N PRO A 82 10.19 2.03 6.02
CA PRO A 82 11.22 1.05 6.33
C PRO A 82 11.97 1.31 7.65
N GLU A 83 12.21 2.57 7.98
CA GLU A 83 12.90 3.00 9.21
C GLU A 83 12.00 2.85 10.45
N GLU A 84 10.70 3.00 10.27
CA GLU A 84 9.70 2.93 11.35
C GLU A 84 9.20 1.50 11.65
N LEU A 85 9.62 0.49 10.86
CA LEU A 85 9.19 -0.91 11.04
C LEU A 85 9.50 -1.45 12.44
N VAL A 86 10.61 -1.03 13.04
CA VAL A 86 11.00 -1.45 14.39
C VAL A 86 9.97 -1.01 15.43
N LYS A 87 9.41 0.19 15.28
CA LYS A 87 8.36 0.70 16.18
C LYS A 87 7.03 -0.04 16.01
N LEU A 88 6.79 -0.58 14.83
CA LEU A 88 5.60 -1.35 14.51
C LEU A 88 5.71 -2.84 14.89
N GLU A 89 6.90 -3.34 15.24
CA GLU A 89 7.14 -4.76 15.58
C GLU A 89 6.15 -5.34 16.61
N PRO A 90 5.78 -4.64 17.69
CA PRO A 90 4.79 -5.16 18.66
C PRO A 90 3.43 -5.47 18.03
N HIS A 91 3.16 -4.92 16.86
CA HIS A 91 1.88 -5.01 16.15
C HIS A 91 1.87 -5.99 14.97
N LYS A 92 2.87 -6.90 14.87
CA LYS A 92 2.97 -7.87 13.75
C LYS A 92 1.73 -8.75 13.56
N LYS A 93 1.01 -9.04 14.64
CA LYS A 93 -0.22 -9.85 14.61
C LYS A 93 -1.51 -9.02 14.66
N THR A 94 -1.38 -7.71 14.82
CA THR A 94 -2.50 -6.78 14.89
C THR A 94 -2.97 -6.43 13.46
N PRO A 95 -4.28 -6.27 13.22
CA PRO A 95 -4.77 -5.77 11.94
C PRO A 95 -4.26 -4.36 11.67
N ILE A 96 -3.62 -4.16 10.52
CA ILE A 96 -3.13 -2.87 10.07
C ILE A 96 -3.90 -2.46 8.82
N LEU A 97 -4.54 -1.31 8.87
CA LEU A 97 -5.18 -0.64 7.74
C LEU A 97 -4.24 0.43 7.19
N ILE A 98 -4.02 0.42 5.89
CA ILE A 98 -3.15 1.38 5.24
C ILE A 98 -3.98 2.29 4.34
N ALA A 99 -3.90 3.60 4.60
CA ALA A 99 -4.48 4.65 3.78
C ALA A 99 -3.40 5.41 3.00
N CYS A 100 -3.74 5.84 1.80
CA CYS A 100 -3.02 6.86 1.04
C CYS A 100 -4.03 7.67 0.23
N GLN A 101 -3.60 8.49 -0.72
CA GLN A 101 -4.55 9.32 -1.48
C GLN A 101 -5.48 8.50 -2.39
N SER A 102 -4.94 7.57 -3.19
CA SER A 102 -5.67 6.83 -4.23
C SER A 102 -5.56 5.30 -4.15
N GLY A 103 -4.74 4.76 -3.24
CA GLY A 103 -4.50 3.31 -3.10
C GLY A 103 -3.13 2.83 -3.59
N THR A 104 -2.43 3.58 -4.46
CA THR A 104 -1.14 3.14 -5.06
C THR A 104 -0.02 3.05 -4.02
N ARG A 105 0.20 4.12 -3.23
CA ARG A 105 1.22 4.15 -2.17
C ARG A 105 0.95 3.12 -1.07
N SER A 106 -0.32 2.90 -0.73
CA SER A 106 -0.70 1.89 0.27
C SER A 106 -0.42 0.47 -0.20
N ALA A 107 -0.52 0.17 -1.49
CA ALA A 107 -0.12 -1.12 -2.03
C ALA A 107 1.39 -1.38 -1.88
N SER A 108 2.22 -0.36 -2.12
CA SER A 108 3.67 -0.43 -1.88
C SER A 108 3.99 -0.61 -0.40
N ALA A 109 3.31 0.14 0.49
CA ALA A 109 3.43 -0.02 1.94
C ALA A 109 3.00 -1.42 2.40
N GLY A 110 1.92 -1.96 1.85
CA GLY A 110 1.47 -3.33 2.10
C GLY A 110 2.52 -4.38 1.76
N LYS A 111 3.22 -4.23 0.62
CA LYS A 111 4.35 -5.09 0.26
C LYS A 111 5.49 -5.01 1.28
N ILE A 112 5.83 -3.80 1.75
CA ILE A 112 6.89 -3.59 2.75
C ILE A 112 6.53 -4.28 4.08
N LEU A 113 5.33 -4.03 4.60
CA LEU A 113 4.88 -4.61 5.86
C LEU A 113 4.79 -6.13 5.80
N THR A 114 4.23 -6.70 4.74
CA THR A 114 4.14 -8.16 4.60
C THR A 114 5.51 -8.83 4.46
N LYS A 115 6.47 -8.20 3.78
CA LYS A 115 7.87 -8.66 3.74
C LYS A 115 8.53 -8.60 5.13
N ALA A 116 8.15 -7.64 5.96
CA ALA A 116 8.63 -7.51 7.34
C ALA A 116 7.94 -8.46 8.33
N GLY A 117 7.03 -9.31 7.88
CA GLY A 117 6.38 -10.35 8.69
C GLY A 117 5.10 -9.91 9.39
N PHE A 118 4.46 -8.82 8.95
CA PHE A 118 3.13 -8.44 9.44
C PHE A 118 2.07 -9.35 8.81
N GLU A 119 1.23 -9.96 9.66
CA GLU A 119 0.33 -11.05 9.24
C GLU A 119 -1.01 -10.52 8.70
N GLN A 120 -1.51 -9.42 9.25
CA GLN A 120 -2.85 -8.88 8.95
C GLN A 120 -2.76 -7.46 8.37
N VAL A 121 -2.39 -7.36 7.11
CA VAL A 121 -2.21 -6.08 6.42
C VAL A 121 -3.35 -5.87 5.41
N PHE A 122 -4.02 -4.73 5.48
CA PHE A 122 -5.14 -4.37 4.61
C PHE A 122 -4.94 -2.98 4.04
N VAL A 123 -5.21 -2.85 2.75
CA VAL A 123 -5.13 -1.59 2.00
C VAL A 123 -6.55 -1.06 1.78
N ILE A 124 -6.80 0.20 2.11
CA ILE A 124 -8.09 0.85 1.84
C ILE A 124 -8.19 1.17 0.35
N THR A 125 -9.13 0.54 -0.33
CA THR A 125 -9.36 0.72 -1.77
C THR A 125 -9.80 2.15 -2.06
N GLY A 126 -9.16 2.78 -3.05
CA GLY A 126 -9.41 4.18 -3.42
C GLY A 126 -8.87 5.20 -2.41
N GLY A 127 -8.30 4.77 -1.29
CA GLY A 127 -7.66 5.61 -0.29
C GLY A 127 -8.55 6.71 0.28
N MET A 128 -7.94 7.84 0.62
CA MET A 128 -8.66 9.02 1.14
C MET A 128 -9.63 9.63 0.14
N GLN A 129 -9.36 9.50 -1.14
CA GLN A 129 -10.27 9.98 -2.18
C GLN A 129 -11.63 9.26 -2.11
N ALA A 130 -11.63 7.93 -2.03
CA ALA A 130 -12.86 7.17 -1.85
C ALA A 130 -13.47 7.44 -0.46
N TRP A 131 -12.66 7.50 0.58
CA TRP A 131 -13.11 7.77 1.95
C TRP A 131 -13.91 9.06 2.06
N GLU A 132 -13.40 10.16 1.52
CA GLU A 132 -14.00 11.49 1.63
C GLU A 132 -15.11 11.74 0.58
N ASN A 133 -14.87 11.39 -0.69
CA ASN A 133 -15.73 11.78 -1.80
C ASN A 133 -16.83 10.75 -2.09
N ASP A 134 -16.48 9.46 -2.13
CA ASP A 134 -17.43 8.43 -2.51
C ASP A 134 -18.30 7.99 -1.31
N TYR A 135 -17.66 7.78 -0.17
CA TYR A 135 -18.32 7.28 1.04
C TYR A 135 -18.66 8.36 2.05
N LYS A 136 -18.14 9.59 1.89
CA LYS A 136 -18.39 10.74 2.79
C LYS A 136 -18.19 10.42 4.27
N LEU A 137 -17.16 9.62 4.57
CA LEU A 137 -16.84 9.20 5.93
C LEU A 137 -16.15 10.32 6.71
N PRO A 138 -16.25 10.30 8.04
CA PRO A 138 -15.68 11.35 8.87
C PRO A 138 -14.16 11.43 8.74
N ILE A 139 -13.67 12.67 8.71
CA ILE A 139 -12.25 13.00 8.68
C ILE A 139 -11.90 13.90 9.87
N LYS A 140 -10.65 13.82 10.29
CA LYS A 140 -10.05 14.71 11.28
C LYS A 140 -9.08 15.67 10.61
N LYS A 141 -8.96 16.88 11.17
CA LYS A 141 -7.97 17.88 10.75
C LYS A 141 -7.02 18.11 11.93
N SER A 142 -5.71 17.97 11.68
CA SER A 142 -4.73 18.36 12.70
C SER A 142 -4.58 19.87 12.68
N THR A 143 -5.06 20.55 13.70
CA THR A 143 -4.72 21.96 13.93
C THR A 143 -3.25 22.05 14.30
N LYS A 144 -2.45 22.72 13.49
CA LYS A 144 -1.14 23.19 13.94
C LYS A 144 -1.36 24.05 15.17
N ASN A 145 -0.89 23.59 16.33
CA ASN A 145 -0.77 24.47 17.50
C ASN A 145 0.06 25.68 17.06
N LYS A 146 -0.59 26.83 16.91
CA LYS A 146 0.10 28.11 16.85
C LYS A 146 0.77 28.27 18.21
N THR A 147 2.04 27.90 18.31
CA THR A 147 2.91 28.38 19.38
C THR A 147 2.84 29.90 19.31
N LYS A 148 2.19 30.52 20.31
CA LYS A 148 2.24 31.97 20.50
C LYS A 148 3.72 32.34 20.65
N PRO A 149 4.24 33.32 19.90
CA PRO A 149 5.51 33.94 20.27
C PRO A 149 5.26 34.76 21.54
N ASN A 150 6.05 34.50 22.54
CA ASN A 150 6.25 35.40 23.66
C ASN A 150 7.06 36.59 23.20
#